data_8e1a1b5e0403f9db2dc806e066aed149
#
_entry.id   8e1a1b5e0403f9db2dc806e066aed149
#
_cell.length_a   1.000
_cell.length_b   1.000
_cell.length_c   1.000
_cell.angle_alpha   90.00
_cell.angle_beta   90.00
_cell.angle_gamma   90.00
#
_symmetry.space_group_name_H-M   'P 1'
#
loop_
_entity.id
_entity.type
_entity.pdbx_description
1 polymer ?
#
loop_
_entity_poly.entity_id
_entity_poly.type
_entity_poly.pdbx_seq_one_letter_code
_entity_poly.pdbx_strand_id
1 'polypeptide(L)'
;MTHPILRLATAALLAGAALQLQADEVTLTTALPAGEHLSLAMNADVSATLTWGDGTVQTVESTGQPIEVEVKSPQLTIASADAITCLYVQGNQLTALNVRKAPALKVLLCADNQLTQLDLSQNASLTTLDAQGNQLTQLSATAAKGINSLNVAQNALTRISLATAARPAVLVANDNQLTALPSTSVMAQAQTIWAPSNKIGTLPIGFATGLRSVVMSANALKEANFPFTPLLREVWLDGNQLTELDLSRQSPKLQALVANDNKLGLVKWDKTSKSTAKYVYLQRNALFPNSMPSLIYGGQAIDANIGEQRPYQLDNRVVEIGGSVDLSSLVKTNGWGISVNPTVSIVDSEGQTLTPGTDYKLSNSNLTFTFPELRKGLHFEVTSRSYADHTWQSVTFNVGTTEAIGSVEAAQALQLTPARGRLTVHAAQPVRLRVVSAAGILMADEQLEANASRTLALPTGVYVVNGQKVAVK
;
A
#
# COMPACT_ATOMS: atom_id res chain seq x y z
N MET A 1 11.61 -71.42 66.71
CA MET A 1 12.24 -70.25 66.17
C MET A 1 11.35 -69.76 65.03
N THR A 2 10.44 -68.92 65.33
CA THR A 2 9.51 -68.36 64.34
C THR A 2 9.27 -66.91 64.72
N HIS A 3 9.76 -66.01 63.90
CA HIS A 3 9.49 -64.56 64.04
C HIS A 3 8.15 -64.20 63.41
N PRO A 4 7.31 -63.46 64.09
CA PRO A 4 6.12 -62.86 63.46
C PRO A 4 6.43 -61.56 62.70
N ILE A 5 6.08 -61.54 61.45
CA ILE A 5 6.15 -60.37 60.60
C ILE A 5 4.98 -59.40 60.90
N LEU A 6 5.26 -58.29 61.43
CA LEU A 6 4.32 -57.18 61.71
C LEU A 6 3.89 -56.58 60.34
N ARG A 7 2.64 -56.69 59.97
CA ARG A 7 2.05 -56.00 58.81
C ARG A 7 1.59 -54.61 59.27
N LEU A 8 2.32 -53.55 58.87
CA LEU A 8 1.81 -52.22 58.90
C LEU A 8 0.89 -52.01 57.67
N ALA A 9 -0.37 -51.86 57.91
CA ALA A 9 -1.31 -51.36 56.95
C ALA A 9 -1.18 -49.85 56.90
N THR A 10 -0.49 -49.34 55.87
CA THR A 10 -0.54 -47.93 55.51
C THR A 10 -1.86 -47.67 54.77
N ALA A 11 -2.81 -47.07 55.46
CA ALA A 11 -3.96 -46.45 54.83
C ALA A 11 -3.48 -45.24 54.02
N ALA A 12 -3.32 -45.43 52.73
CA ALA A 12 -3.17 -44.31 51.83
C ALA A 12 -4.51 -43.55 51.78
N LEU A 13 -4.58 -42.42 52.45
CA LEU A 13 -5.61 -41.43 52.21
C LEU A 13 -5.43 -40.93 50.75
N LEU A 14 -6.16 -41.51 49.82
CA LEU A 14 -6.46 -40.85 48.53
C LEU A 14 -7.31 -39.61 48.86
N ALA A 15 -6.64 -38.51 49.11
CA ALA A 15 -7.26 -37.22 48.94
C ALA A 15 -7.57 -37.09 47.46
N GLY A 16 -8.75 -37.53 47.07
CA GLY A 16 -9.33 -37.18 45.76
C GLY A 16 -9.49 -35.68 45.74
N ALA A 17 -8.50 -35.01 45.15
CA ALA A 17 -8.73 -33.68 44.61
C ALA A 17 -9.81 -33.90 43.54
N ALA A 18 -11.07 -33.74 43.90
CA ALA A 18 -12.11 -33.47 42.96
C ALA A 18 -11.58 -32.23 42.18
N LEU A 19 -11.12 -32.46 40.98
CA LEU A 19 -11.05 -31.34 40.02
C LEU A 19 -12.50 -30.82 39.99
N GLN A 20 -12.78 -29.74 40.75
CA GLN A 20 -13.93 -28.96 40.50
C GLN A 20 -13.70 -28.47 39.07
N LEU A 21 -14.41 -29.03 38.09
CA LEU A 21 -14.56 -28.41 36.77
C LEU A 21 -15.07 -27.03 37.09
N GLN A 22 -14.19 -26.05 36.96
CA GLN A 22 -14.56 -24.68 37.11
C GLN A 22 -15.50 -24.38 35.95
N ALA A 23 -16.72 -23.97 36.27
CA ALA A 23 -17.70 -23.57 35.27
C ALA A 23 -17.09 -22.49 34.36
N ASP A 24 -17.28 -22.63 33.06
CA ASP A 24 -16.92 -21.60 32.13
C ASP A 24 -17.75 -20.35 32.44
N GLU A 25 -17.09 -19.19 32.42
CA GLU A 25 -17.70 -17.89 32.70
C GLU A 25 -17.27 -16.87 31.69
N VAL A 26 -18.23 -16.19 31.10
CA VAL A 26 -18.03 -15.02 30.25
C VAL A 26 -18.73 -13.84 30.88
N THR A 27 -18.04 -12.70 30.97
CA THR A 27 -18.69 -11.45 31.38
C THR A 27 -18.64 -10.43 30.25
N LEU A 28 -19.72 -9.71 30.06
CA LEU A 28 -19.82 -8.66 29.08
C LEU A 28 -20.49 -7.42 29.68
N THR A 29 -20.21 -6.27 29.08
CA THR A 29 -20.91 -5.01 29.38
C THR A 29 -21.42 -4.43 28.07
N THR A 30 -22.73 -4.17 28.02
CA THR A 30 -23.38 -3.55 26.86
C THR A 30 -23.76 -2.09 27.15
N ALA A 31 -23.77 -1.26 26.11
CA ALA A 31 -24.37 0.07 26.14
C ALA A 31 -25.85 0.09 25.71
N LEU A 32 -26.42 -1.05 25.36
CA LEU A 32 -27.84 -1.19 25.08
C LEU A 32 -28.64 -0.78 26.34
N PRO A 33 -29.69 0.03 26.21
CA PRO A 33 -30.55 0.37 27.33
C PRO A 33 -31.36 -0.82 27.83
N ALA A 34 -31.77 -0.78 29.12
CA ALA A 34 -32.66 -1.79 29.67
C ALA A 34 -33.99 -1.82 28.88
N GLY A 35 -34.47 -3.02 28.62
CA GLY A 35 -35.65 -3.29 27.79
C GLY A 35 -35.33 -3.57 26.31
N GLU A 36 -34.15 -3.19 25.82
CA GLU A 36 -33.65 -3.62 24.49
C GLU A 36 -33.23 -5.09 24.54
N HIS A 37 -32.91 -5.66 23.37
CA HIS A 37 -32.53 -7.06 23.27
C HIS A 37 -31.06 -7.21 22.86
N LEU A 38 -30.36 -8.06 23.57
CA LEU A 38 -29.01 -8.52 23.27
C LEU A 38 -29.10 -9.89 22.59
N SER A 39 -28.45 -10.00 21.41
CA SER A 39 -28.43 -11.26 20.66
C SER A 39 -27.16 -12.05 21.00
N LEU A 40 -27.28 -13.28 21.43
CA LEU A 40 -26.13 -14.13 21.69
C LEU A 40 -26.40 -15.60 21.27
N ALA A 41 -25.31 -16.30 20.87
CA ALA A 41 -25.37 -17.74 20.70
C ALA A 41 -24.10 -18.39 21.27
N MET A 42 -24.25 -19.61 21.70
CA MET A 42 -23.17 -20.49 22.14
C MET A 42 -23.25 -21.81 21.34
N ASN A 43 -22.26 -22.68 21.50
CA ASN A 43 -22.37 -24.04 20.94
C ASN A 43 -23.68 -24.72 21.40
N ALA A 44 -24.21 -25.58 20.55
CA ALA A 44 -25.43 -26.34 20.87
C ALA A 44 -25.25 -27.22 22.14
N ASP A 45 -26.36 -27.54 22.78
CA ASP A 45 -26.45 -28.37 23.96
C ASP A 45 -25.71 -27.83 25.20
N VAL A 46 -25.52 -26.51 25.27
CA VAL A 46 -25.00 -25.81 26.45
C VAL A 46 -26.15 -25.20 27.23
N SER A 47 -26.29 -25.63 28.51
CA SER A 47 -27.13 -24.94 29.46
C SER A 47 -26.35 -23.84 30.17
N ALA A 48 -26.79 -22.63 30.07
CA ALA A 48 -26.13 -21.48 30.67
C ALA A 48 -27.06 -20.67 31.58
N THR A 49 -26.51 -20.23 32.71
CA THR A 49 -27.14 -19.27 33.60
C THR A 49 -26.66 -17.88 33.22
N LEU A 50 -27.60 -17.01 32.88
CA LEU A 50 -27.42 -15.59 32.62
C LEU A 50 -27.75 -14.80 33.91
N THR A 51 -26.77 -14.09 34.44
CA THR A 51 -26.92 -13.26 35.61
C THR A 51 -26.65 -11.80 35.27
N TRP A 52 -27.63 -10.94 35.37
CA TRP A 52 -27.51 -9.51 35.18
C TRP A 52 -26.96 -8.79 36.42
N GLY A 53 -26.34 -7.62 36.22
CA GLY A 53 -25.79 -6.84 37.32
C GLY A 53 -26.81 -6.34 38.34
N ASP A 54 -28.09 -6.34 38.03
CA ASP A 54 -29.18 -6.07 38.96
C ASP A 54 -29.64 -7.27 39.79
N GLY A 55 -29.01 -8.42 39.58
CA GLY A 55 -29.34 -9.69 40.24
C GLY A 55 -30.39 -10.54 39.52
N THR A 56 -30.94 -10.09 38.41
CA THR A 56 -31.87 -10.87 37.59
C THR A 56 -31.17 -12.10 37.02
N VAL A 57 -31.75 -13.26 37.15
CA VAL A 57 -31.20 -14.53 36.70
C VAL A 57 -32.19 -15.25 35.79
N GLN A 58 -31.67 -15.82 34.70
CA GLN A 58 -32.43 -16.70 33.83
C GLN A 58 -31.53 -17.84 33.31
N THR A 59 -32.09 -19.01 33.04
CA THR A 59 -31.40 -20.11 32.40
C THR A 59 -31.81 -20.19 30.95
N VAL A 60 -30.83 -20.42 30.07
CA VAL A 60 -31.04 -20.57 28.64
C VAL A 60 -30.38 -21.88 28.16
N GLU A 61 -31.08 -22.58 27.27
CA GLU A 61 -30.54 -23.74 26.55
C GLU A 61 -30.11 -23.31 25.16
N SER A 62 -28.82 -23.42 24.88
CA SER A 62 -28.30 -23.06 23.57
C SER A 62 -28.53 -24.14 22.55
N THR A 63 -29.13 -23.80 21.44
CA THR A 63 -29.31 -24.67 20.27
C THR A 63 -28.25 -24.42 19.18
N GLY A 64 -27.25 -23.61 19.47
CA GLY A 64 -26.31 -23.13 18.47
C GLY A 64 -26.84 -21.99 17.59
N GLN A 65 -28.11 -21.61 17.78
CA GLN A 65 -28.73 -20.46 17.09
C GLN A 65 -28.79 -19.23 18.01
N PRO A 66 -28.83 -18.03 17.44
CA PRO A 66 -29.00 -16.81 18.21
C PRO A 66 -30.26 -16.83 19.06
N ILE A 67 -30.13 -16.37 20.29
CA ILE A 67 -31.22 -16.13 21.24
C ILE A 67 -31.23 -14.63 21.59
N GLU A 68 -32.42 -14.07 21.68
CA GLU A 68 -32.64 -12.70 22.08
C GLU A 68 -32.89 -12.66 23.59
N VAL A 69 -32.08 -11.87 24.29
CA VAL A 69 -32.14 -11.73 25.74
C VAL A 69 -32.43 -10.26 26.08
N GLU A 70 -33.53 -10.01 26.77
CA GLU A 70 -33.88 -8.64 27.20
C GLU A 70 -32.85 -8.09 28.20
N VAL A 71 -32.28 -6.93 27.90
CA VAL A 71 -31.28 -6.26 28.75
C VAL A 71 -31.96 -5.79 30.06
N LYS A 72 -31.47 -6.29 31.17
CA LYS A 72 -31.98 -5.86 32.53
C LYS A 72 -31.01 -4.87 33.18
N SER A 73 -29.71 -4.98 32.86
CA SER A 73 -28.65 -4.14 33.39
C SER A 73 -27.48 -4.12 32.38
N PRO A 74 -26.56 -3.14 32.40
CA PRO A 74 -25.42 -3.11 31.48
C PRO A 74 -24.50 -4.32 31.56
N GLN A 75 -24.37 -4.95 32.73
CA GLN A 75 -23.50 -6.10 32.93
C GLN A 75 -24.27 -7.40 32.85
N LEU A 76 -23.70 -8.38 32.10
CA LEU A 76 -24.19 -9.74 32.00
C LEU A 76 -23.05 -10.71 32.27
N THR A 77 -23.31 -11.67 33.17
CA THR A 77 -22.45 -12.86 33.36
C THR A 77 -23.16 -14.07 32.77
N ILE A 78 -22.46 -14.82 31.93
CA ILE A 78 -22.87 -16.08 31.33
C ILE A 78 -22.05 -17.15 32.00
N ALA A 79 -22.68 -18.05 32.74
CA ALA A 79 -22.01 -19.18 33.45
C ALA A 79 -22.57 -20.52 32.97
N SER A 80 -21.69 -21.48 32.67
CA SER A 80 -22.10 -22.80 32.24
C SER A 80 -21.21 -23.86 32.88
N ALA A 81 -21.81 -24.97 33.31
CA ALA A 81 -21.07 -26.18 33.72
C ALA A 81 -20.43 -26.88 32.51
N ASP A 82 -21.02 -26.70 31.33
CA ASP A 82 -20.50 -27.22 30.08
C ASP A 82 -19.49 -26.27 29.46
N ALA A 83 -18.57 -26.79 28.66
CA ALA A 83 -17.55 -25.99 28.01
C ALA A 83 -18.15 -25.07 26.92
N ILE A 84 -17.93 -23.77 27.03
CA ILE A 84 -18.27 -22.78 25.99
C ILE A 84 -17.18 -22.84 24.93
N THR A 85 -17.45 -23.54 23.83
CA THR A 85 -16.49 -23.67 22.72
C THR A 85 -16.71 -22.64 21.59
N CYS A 86 -17.92 -22.11 21.48
CA CYS A 86 -18.30 -21.07 20.53
C CYS A 86 -19.06 -19.98 21.27
N LEU A 87 -18.78 -18.72 20.94
CA LEU A 87 -19.49 -17.56 21.45
C LEU A 87 -19.71 -16.54 20.33
N TYR A 88 -20.95 -16.17 20.11
CA TYR A 88 -21.40 -15.18 19.11
C TYR A 88 -22.12 -14.06 19.83
N VAL A 89 -21.55 -12.85 19.81
CA VAL A 89 -22.05 -11.65 20.50
C VAL A 89 -21.87 -10.39 19.65
N GLN A 90 -22.04 -10.55 18.33
CA GLN A 90 -21.89 -9.42 17.39
C GLN A 90 -23.04 -8.43 17.52
N GLY A 91 -22.76 -7.13 17.23
CA GLY A 91 -23.78 -6.10 17.09
C GLY A 91 -24.51 -5.70 18.38
N ASN A 92 -23.94 -6.00 19.53
CA ASN A 92 -24.59 -5.81 20.84
C ASN A 92 -24.14 -4.54 21.58
N GLN A 93 -23.48 -3.62 20.92
CA GLN A 93 -22.90 -2.40 21.53
C GLN A 93 -22.04 -2.72 22.77
N LEU A 94 -21.30 -3.82 22.75
CA LEU A 94 -20.47 -4.23 23.89
C LEU A 94 -19.30 -3.26 24.07
N THR A 95 -19.17 -2.73 25.27
CA THR A 95 -18.05 -1.89 25.71
C THR A 95 -16.94 -2.69 26.40
N ALA A 96 -17.29 -3.87 26.93
CA ALA A 96 -16.34 -4.81 27.51
C ALA A 96 -16.77 -6.26 27.25
N LEU A 97 -15.77 -7.14 27.06
CA LEU A 97 -15.94 -8.58 26.92
C LEU A 97 -14.77 -9.31 27.57
N ASN A 98 -15.03 -10.17 28.53
CA ASN A 98 -14.02 -10.98 29.21
C ASN A 98 -14.34 -12.46 29.01
N VAL A 99 -13.46 -13.14 28.29
CA VAL A 99 -13.55 -14.58 27.94
C VAL A 99 -12.46 -15.43 28.62
N ARG A 100 -11.74 -14.86 29.58
CA ARG A 100 -10.58 -15.54 30.22
C ARG A 100 -10.94 -16.84 30.94
N LYS A 101 -12.19 -16.93 31.45
CA LYS A 101 -12.67 -18.13 32.14
C LYS A 101 -13.42 -19.10 31.21
N ALA A 102 -13.25 -18.97 29.89
CA ALA A 102 -13.72 -19.91 28.87
C ALA A 102 -12.52 -20.47 28.07
N PRO A 103 -11.61 -21.25 28.67
CA PRO A 103 -10.37 -21.70 28.04
C PRO A 103 -10.58 -22.67 26.87
N ALA A 104 -11.74 -23.34 26.81
CA ALA A 104 -12.12 -24.21 25.71
C ALA A 104 -12.62 -23.50 24.46
N LEU A 105 -12.73 -22.16 24.48
CA LEU A 105 -13.26 -21.35 23.40
C LEU A 105 -12.44 -21.51 22.11
N LYS A 106 -13.09 -21.98 21.04
CA LYS A 106 -12.53 -22.21 19.70
C LYS A 106 -12.94 -21.12 18.72
N VAL A 107 -14.19 -20.66 18.84
CA VAL A 107 -14.77 -19.65 17.95
C VAL A 107 -15.30 -18.49 18.77
N LEU A 108 -14.78 -17.29 18.50
CA LEU A 108 -15.26 -16.06 19.10
C LEU A 108 -15.63 -15.10 17.97
N LEU A 109 -16.94 -14.75 17.87
CA LEU A 109 -17.45 -13.74 16.97
C LEU A 109 -18.00 -12.59 17.81
N CYS A 110 -17.27 -11.48 17.86
CA CYS A 110 -17.62 -10.27 18.62
C CYS A 110 -17.54 -9.01 17.76
N ALA A 111 -17.78 -9.16 16.46
CA ALA A 111 -17.76 -8.07 15.51
C ALA A 111 -18.82 -7.00 15.82
N ASP A 112 -18.63 -5.80 15.28
CA ASP A 112 -19.58 -4.69 15.31
C ASP A 112 -20.03 -4.31 16.74
N ASN A 113 -19.03 -4.11 17.61
CA ASN A 113 -19.20 -3.68 18.99
C ASN A 113 -18.37 -2.41 19.27
N GLN A 114 -18.20 -2.05 20.54
CA GLN A 114 -17.45 -0.87 20.98
C GLN A 114 -16.24 -1.25 21.84
N LEU A 115 -15.67 -2.45 21.63
CA LEU A 115 -14.58 -2.97 22.42
C LEU A 115 -13.29 -2.18 22.18
N THR A 116 -12.69 -1.66 23.24
CA THR A 116 -11.39 -0.97 23.19
C THR A 116 -10.22 -1.90 23.49
N GLN A 117 -10.50 -3.05 24.11
CA GLN A 117 -9.53 -4.10 24.44
C GLN A 117 -10.19 -5.48 24.43
N LEU A 118 -9.39 -6.53 24.19
CA LEU A 118 -9.83 -7.92 24.20
C LEU A 118 -8.66 -8.79 24.70
N ASP A 119 -8.83 -9.38 25.90
CA ASP A 119 -7.81 -10.26 26.50
C ASP A 119 -8.09 -11.72 26.15
N LEU A 120 -7.21 -12.29 25.30
CA LEU A 120 -7.26 -13.67 24.84
C LEU A 120 -6.17 -14.55 25.48
N SER A 121 -5.55 -14.09 26.56
CA SER A 121 -4.38 -14.75 27.18
C SER A 121 -4.67 -16.16 27.71
N GLN A 122 -5.93 -16.50 27.97
CA GLN A 122 -6.36 -17.82 28.47
C GLN A 122 -7.04 -18.68 27.40
N ASN A 123 -7.24 -18.16 26.18
CA ASN A 123 -8.01 -18.85 25.13
C ASN A 123 -7.08 -19.61 24.17
N ALA A 124 -6.31 -20.57 24.69
CA ALA A 124 -5.32 -21.31 23.93
C ALA A 124 -5.94 -22.19 22.81
N SER A 125 -7.20 -22.56 22.94
CA SER A 125 -7.95 -23.36 21.98
C SER A 125 -8.51 -22.57 20.80
N LEU A 126 -8.38 -21.22 20.81
CA LEU A 126 -9.00 -20.35 19.82
C LEU A 126 -8.42 -20.59 18.41
N THR A 127 -9.31 -20.89 17.46
CA THR A 127 -8.99 -21.12 16.06
C THR A 127 -9.60 -20.07 15.13
N THR A 128 -10.69 -19.45 15.54
CA THR A 128 -11.40 -18.42 14.76
C THR A 128 -11.73 -17.25 15.65
N LEU A 129 -11.30 -16.08 15.21
CA LEU A 129 -11.64 -14.80 15.82
C LEU A 129 -12.21 -13.85 14.76
N ASP A 130 -13.40 -13.33 15.03
CA ASP A 130 -13.94 -12.17 14.33
C ASP A 130 -14.21 -11.06 15.35
N ALA A 131 -13.36 -10.02 15.30
CA ALA A 131 -13.47 -8.81 16.11
C ALA A 131 -13.52 -7.55 15.24
N GLN A 132 -13.98 -7.68 13.99
CA GLN A 132 -14.18 -6.58 13.07
C GLN A 132 -15.06 -5.49 13.67
N GLY A 133 -14.93 -4.23 13.24
CA GLY A 133 -15.86 -3.16 13.60
C GLY A 133 -15.86 -2.86 15.11
N ASN A 134 -14.70 -2.80 15.72
CA ASN A 134 -14.50 -2.42 17.11
C ASN A 134 -13.56 -1.20 17.24
N GLN A 135 -13.10 -0.90 18.45
CA GLN A 135 -12.19 0.22 18.75
C GLN A 135 -10.84 -0.28 19.30
N LEU A 136 -10.42 -1.50 18.92
CA LEU A 136 -9.19 -2.10 19.42
C LEU A 136 -7.97 -1.35 18.90
N THR A 137 -7.04 -1.01 19.79
CA THR A 137 -5.76 -0.37 19.43
C THR A 137 -4.61 -1.37 19.33
N GLN A 138 -4.75 -2.53 19.97
CA GLN A 138 -3.81 -3.64 19.95
C GLN A 138 -4.58 -4.96 20.04
N LEU A 139 -4.03 -6.01 19.42
CA LEU A 139 -4.51 -7.37 19.63
C LEU A 139 -3.36 -8.30 19.96
N SER A 140 -3.52 -9.07 21.04
CA SER A 140 -2.60 -10.14 21.42
C SER A 140 -3.36 -11.48 21.50
N ALA A 141 -3.09 -12.38 20.56
CA ALA A 141 -3.58 -13.75 20.54
C ALA A 141 -2.42 -14.75 20.63
N THR A 142 -1.42 -14.44 21.48
CA THR A 142 -0.20 -15.26 21.63
C THR A 142 -0.44 -16.62 22.32
N ALA A 143 -1.53 -16.79 23.03
CA ALA A 143 -1.95 -18.08 23.57
C ALA A 143 -2.54 -18.99 22.49
N ALA A 144 -3.24 -18.44 21.50
CA ALA A 144 -3.97 -19.15 20.46
C ALA A 144 -3.04 -19.69 19.36
N LYS A 145 -2.34 -20.78 19.64
CA LYS A 145 -1.38 -21.40 18.69
C LYS A 145 -2.07 -21.97 17.45
N GLY A 146 -3.35 -22.32 17.55
CA GLY A 146 -4.17 -22.90 16.49
C GLY A 146 -4.97 -21.90 15.67
N ILE A 147 -4.75 -20.58 15.86
CA ILE A 147 -5.51 -19.58 15.12
C ILE A 147 -5.35 -19.78 13.61
N ASN A 148 -6.47 -19.96 12.92
CA ASN A 148 -6.55 -20.25 11.50
C ASN A 148 -7.27 -19.16 10.72
N SER A 149 -8.33 -18.57 11.30
CA SER A 149 -9.07 -17.47 10.72
C SER A 149 -9.08 -16.29 11.69
N LEU A 150 -8.57 -15.15 11.19
CA LEU A 150 -8.49 -13.91 11.96
C LEU A 150 -9.07 -12.77 11.15
N ASN A 151 -10.18 -12.22 11.62
CA ASN A 151 -10.78 -10.99 11.10
C ASN A 151 -10.73 -9.91 12.19
N VAL A 152 -9.99 -8.84 11.92
CA VAL A 152 -9.83 -7.68 12.80
C VAL A 152 -9.97 -6.37 12.04
N ALA A 153 -10.66 -6.41 10.92
CA ALA A 153 -10.92 -5.24 10.08
C ALA A 153 -11.60 -4.11 10.86
N GLN A 154 -11.49 -2.88 10.35
CA GLN A 154 -12.23 -1.74 10.88
C GLN A 154 -12.05 -1.56 12.40
N ASN A 155 -10.79 -1.40 12.79
CA ASN A 155 -10.36 -1.12 14.15
C ASN A 155 -9.32 0.03 14.14
N ALA A 156 -8.70 0.31 15.28
CA ALA A 156 -7.58 1.26 15.38
C ALA A 156 -6.23 0.54 15.65
N LEU A 157 -6.06 -0.70 15.17
CA LEU A 157 -4.92 -1.54 15.49
C LEU A 157 -3.63 -0.98 14.93
N THR A 158 -2.66 -0.79 15.79
CA THR A 158 -1.27 -0.47 15.40
C THR A 158 -0.40 -1.72 15.31
N ARG A 159 -0.82 -2.82 15.96
CA ARG A 159 -0.09 -4.08 16.04
C ARG A 159 -1.02 -5.28 16.27
N ILE A 160 -0.67 -6.39 15.63
CA ILE A 160 -1.23 -7.73 15.86
C ILE A 160 -0.10 -8.64 16.35
N SER A 161 -0.27 -9.28 17.50
CA SER A 161 0.67 -10.25 18.05
C SER A 161 0.05 -11.63 18.06
N LEU A 162 0.64 -12.59 17.34
CA LEU A 162 0.23 -13.98 17.29
C LEU A 162 1.32 -14.87 17.89
N ALA A 163 0.93 -16.09 18.28
CA ALA A 163 1.89 -17.12 18.67
C ALA A 163 2.89 -17.39 17.53
N THR A 164 4.15 -17.62 17.84
CA THR A 164 5.17 -17.97 16.82
C THR A 164 4.85 -19.28 16.09
N ALA A 165 4.06 -20.16 16.70
CA ALA A 165 3.55 -21.40 16.11
C ALA A 165 2.24 -21.22 15.31
N ALA A 166 1.58 -20.05 15.40
CA ALA A 166 0.35 -19.78 14.66
C ALA A 166 0.61 -19.78 13.14
N ARG A 167 -0.35 -20.27 12.39
CA ARG A 167 -0.30 -20.36 10.92
C ARG A 167 -1.67 -20.02 10.33
N PRO A 168 -2.13 -18.77 10.45
CA PRO A 168 -3.43 -18.39 9.93
C PRO A 168 -3.50 -18.59 8.42
N ALA A 169 -4.55 -19.27 7.99
CA ALA A 169 -4.87 -19.39 6.56
C ALA A 169 -5.55 -18.12 6.04
N VAL A 170 -6.32 -17.46 6.89
CA VAL A 170 -7.05 -16.23 6.54
C VAL A 170 -6.70 -15.12 7.52
N LEU A 171 -6.22 -14.00 6.99
CA LEU A 171 -6.03 -12.76 7.72
C LEU A 171 -6.81 -11.64 7.02
N VAL A 172 -7.77 -11.04 7.71
CA VAL A 172 -8.51 -9.86 7.31
C VAL A 172 -8.24 -8.76 8.33
N ALA A 173 -7.62 -7.66 7.89
CA ALA A 173 -7.16 -6.58 8.76
C ALA A 173 -7.25 -5.20 8.09
N ASN A 174 -8.15 -5.05 7.12
CA ASN A 174 -8.36 -3.76 6.43
C ASN A 174 -8.80 -2.66 7.40
N ASP A 175 -8.58 -1.40 6.99
CA ASP A 175 -9.02 -0.21 7.73
C ASP A 175 -8.53 -0.21 9.18
N ASN A 176 -7.20 -0.24 9.32
CA ASN A 176 -6.50 -0.16 10.60
C ASN A 176 -5.30 0.82 10.50
N GLN A 177 -4.42 0.81 11.48
CA GLN A 177 -3.21 1.61 11.51
C GLN A 177 -1.94 0.76 11.59
N LEU A 178 -2.00 -0.47 11.07
CA LEU A 178 -0.90 -1.42 11.11
C LEU A 178 0.30 -0.91 10.33
N THR A 179 1.48 -0.98 10.92
CA THR A 179 2.75 -0.69 10.24
C THR A 179 3.45 -1.95 9.74
N ALA A 180 3.05 -3.12 10.25
CA ALA A 180 3.54 -4.44 9.83
C ALA A 180 2.47 -5.50 10.04
N LEU A 181 2.54 -6.57 9.24
CA LEU A 181 1.82 -7.82 9.47
C LEU A 181 2.63 -8.75 10.41
N PRO A 182 2.01 -9.82 10.94
CA PRO A 182 2.74 -10.87 11.64
C PRO A 182 3.93 -11.40 10.82
N SER A 183 4.93 -11.96 11.49
CA SER A 183 6.20 -12.36 10.86
C SER A 183 6.01 -13.38 9.72
N THR A 184 7.01 -13.47 8.84
CA THR A 184 7.05 -14.41 7.71
C THR A 184 6.78 -15.86 8.12
N SER A 185 7.31 -16.29 9.27
CA SER A 185 7.07 -17.66 9.78
C SER A 185 5.61 -17.88 10.14
N VAL A 186 4.93 -16.88 10.70
CA VAL A 186 3.50 -16.93 11.03
C VAL A 186 2.66 -16.93 9.76
N MET A 187 3.02 -16.13 8.76
CA MET A 187 2.27 -15.99 7.50
C MET A 187 2.55 -17.13 6.49
N ALA A 188 3.44 -18.09 6.81
CA ALA A 188 3.89 -19.14 5.87
C ALA A 188 2.78 -20.04 5.30
N GLN A 189 1.63 -20.16 5.97
CA GLN A 189 0.49 -20.95 5.50
C GLN A 189 -0.71 -20.09 5.06
N ALA A 190 -0.51 -18.79 4.94
CA ALA A 190 -1.57 -17.89 4.50
C ALA A 190 -2.08 -18.29 3.10
N GLN A 191 -3.40 -18.31 2.96
CA GLN A 191 -4.11 -18.47 1.69
C GLN A 191 -4.72 -17.15 1.24
N THR A 192 -5.16 -16.33 2.18
CA THR A 192 -5.72 -15.01 1.94
C THR A 192 -5.13 -14.00 2.92
N ILE A 193 -4.63 -12.90 2.39
CA ILE A 193 -4.21 -11.72 3.12
C ILE A 193 -5.03 -10.55 2.57
N TRP A 194 -5.86 -9.97 3.42
CA TRP A 194 -6.70 -8.82 3.09
C TRP A 194 -6.44 -7.73 4.12
N ALA A 195 -5.56 -6.78 3.80
CA ALA A 195 -5.16 -5.72 4.71
C ALA A 195 -5.00 -4.35 4.00
N PRO A 196 -5.92 -3.95 3.11
CA PRO A 196 -5.87 -2.61 2.53
C PRO A 196 -6.10 -1.53 3.59
N SER A 197 -5.81 -0.27 3.23
CA SER A 197 -6.01 0.90 4.09
C SER A 197 -5.30 0.76 5.44
N ASN A 198 -3.98 0.59 5.39
CA ASN A 198 -3.09 0.53 6.54
C ASN A 198 -1.81 1.36 6.28
N LYS A 199 -0.77 1.19 7.08
CA LYS A 199 0.54 1.84 6.97
C LYS A 199 1.68 0.82 6.80
N ILE A 200 1.38 -0.37 6.23
CA ILE A 200 2.28 -1.52 6.17
C ILE A 200 3.38 -1.23 5.15
N GLY A 201 4.64 -1.32 5.60
CA GLY A 201 5.82 -1.05 4.76
C GLY A 201 6.40 -2.28 4.07
N THR A 202 6.09 -3.49 4.54
CA THR A 202 6.66 -4.76 4.03
C THR A 202 5.61 -5.86 3.99
N LEU A 203 5.73 -6.77 3.03
CA LEU A 203 4.85 -7.91 2.85
C LEU A 203 5.57 -9.22 3.27
N PRO A 204 5.33 -9.75 4.50
CA PRO A 204 6.08 -10.86 5.06
C PRO A 204 5.51 -12.23 4.66
N ILE A 205 5.37 -12.53 3.37
CA ILE A 205 4.74 -13.77 2.90
C ILE A 205 5.71 -14.95 2.70
N GLY A 206 7.02 -14.69 2.57
CA GLY A 206 8.02 -15.75 2.40
C GLY A 206 7.61 -16.80 1.36
N PHE A 207 7.72 -18.08 1.73
CA PHE A 207 7.30 -19.21 0.90
C PHE A 207 5.85 -19.64 1.18
N ALA A 208 4.90 -18.73 1.17
CA ALA A 208 3.48 -19.02 1.36
C ALA A 208 2.90 -19.76 0.14
N THR A 209 3.23 -21.05 -0.02
CA THR A 209 2.86 -21.86 -1.20
C THR A 209 1.35 -22.04 -1.38
N GLY A 210 0.58 -21.86 -0.31
CA GLY A 210 -0.88 -21.91 -0.33
C GLY A 210 -1.57 -20.61 -0.73
N LEU A 211 -0.82 -19.51 -0.88
CA LEU A 211 -1.35 -18.17 -1.09
C LEU A 211 -2.12 -18.06 -2.41
N ARG A 212 -3.34 -17.53 -2.34
CA ARG A 212 -4.28 -17.36 -3.46
C ARG A 212 -4.63 -15.91 -3.71
N SER A 213 -4.79 -15.13 -2.65
CA SER A 213 -5.21 -13.73 -2.75
C SER A 213 -4.41 -12.86 -1.79
N VAL A 214 -3.88 -11.75 -2.32
CA VAL A 214 -3.21 -10.70 -1.58
C VAL A 214 -3.84 -9.37 -1.96
N VAL A 215 -4.46 -8.70 -0.98
CA VAL A 215 -5.03 -7.36 -1.12
C VAL A 215 -4.37 -6.46 -0.10
N MET A 216 -3.51 -5.58 -0.57
CA MET A 216 -2.69 -4.65 0.23
C MET A 216 -2.78 -3.22 -0.32
N SER A 217 -3.87 -2.89 -0.97
CA SER A 217 -4.13 -1.56 -1.53
C SER A 217 -4.02 -0.47 -0.44
N ALA A 218 -3.62 0.74 -0.82
CA ALA A 218 -3.52 1.89 0.08
C ALA A 218 -2.68 1.58 1.35
N ASN A 219 -1.43 1.21 1.13
CA ASN A 219 -0.42 0.97 2.15
C ASN A 219 0.88 1.77 1.88
N ALA A 220 1.96 1.45 2.56
CA ALA A 220 3.26 2.09 2.41
C ALA A 220 4.33 1.15 1.82
N LEU A 221 3.93 0.12 1.06
CA LEU A 221 4.84 -0.88 0.50
C LEU A 221 5.81 -0.22 -0.50
N LYS A 222 7.11 -0.43 -0.27
CA LYS A 222 8.18 -0.03 -1.21
C LYS A 222 8.63 -1.19 -2.09
N GLU A 223 8.42 -2.41 -1.62
CA GLU A 223 8.69 -3.66 -2.33
C GLU A 223 7.59 -4.69 -2.03
N ALA A 224 7.35 -5.58 -2.97
CA ALA A 224 6.44 -6.71 -2.82
C ALA A 224 7.07 -7.94 -3.48
N ASN A 225 7.65 -8.79 -2.66
CA ASN A 225 8.36 -9.98 -3.11
C ASN A 225 7.46 -11.22 -3.00
N PHE A 226 7.31 -11.91 -4.12
CA PHE A 226 6.58 -13.17 -4.23
C PHE A 226 7.55 -14.29 -4.60
N PRO A 227 8.34 -14.85 -3.65
CA PRO A 227 9.44 -15.76 -4.00
C PRO A 227 8.97 -17.09 -4.60
N PHE A 228 7.88 -17.65 -4.10
CA PHE A 228 7.25 -18.85 -4.65
C PHE A 228 5.80 -19.01 -4.13
N THR A 229 4.86 -18.58 -4.94
CA THR A 229 3.42 -18.63 -4.60
C THR A 229 2.61 -19.25 -5.77
N PRO A 230 2.75 -20.56 -6.02
CA PRO A 230 2.25 -21.23 -7.24
C PRO A 230 0.72 -21.27 -7.37
N LEU A 231 -0.01 -20.90 -6.33
CA LEU A 231 -1.47 -20.86 -6.33
C LEU A 231 -2.05 -19.46 -6.38
N LEU A 232 -1.19 -18.43 -6.46
CA LEU A 232 -1.58 -17.04 -6.45
C LEU A 232 -2.49 -16.71 -7.65
N ARG A 233 -3.63 -16.09 -7.37
CA ARG A 233 -4.65 -15.72 -8.36
C ARG A 233 -4.91 -14.23 -8.41
N GLU A 234 -4.81 -13.56 -7.28
CA GLU A 234 -5.18 -12.16 -7.14
C GLU A 234 -4.10 -11.39 -6.38
N VAL A 235 -3.67 -10.29 -6.97
CA VAL A 235 -2.68 -9.38 -6.40
C VAL A 235 -3.20 -7.95 -6.57
N TRP A 236 -3.55 -7.32 -5.46
CA TRP A 236 -4.03 -5.95 -5.39
C TRP A 236 -3.08 -5.14 -4.52
N LEU A 237 -2.33 -4.23 -5.14
CA LEU A 237 -1.25 -3.45 -4.54
C LEU A 237 -1.34 -1.98 -4.89
N ASP A 238 -2.50 -1.53 -5.35
CA ASP A 238 -2.72 -0.13 -5.75
C ASP A 238 -2.53 0.83 -4.58
N GLY A 239 -2.14 2.08 -4.88
CA GLY A 239 -1.93 3.10 -3.87
C GLY A 239 -0.76 2.82 -2.91
N ASN A 240 0.35 2.27 -3.43
CA ASN A 240 1.58 2.00 -2.68
C ASN A 240 2.78 2.80 -3.22
N GLN A 241 4.00 2.42 -2.87
CA GLN A 241 5.23 3.10 -3.27
C GLN A 241 6.19 2.17 -4.04
N LEU A 242 5.65 1.12 -4.68
CA LEU A 242 6.43 0.11 -5.38
C LEU A 242 7.16 0.72 -6.59
N THR A 243 8.44 0.39 -6.76
CA THR A 243 9.26 0.79 -7.90
C THR A 243 9.43 -0.34 -8.92
N GLU A 244 9.34 -1.57 -8.48
CA GLU A 244 9.29 -2.76 -9.34
C GLU A 244 8.36 -3.82 -8.74
N LEU A 245 7.89 -4.73 -9.59
CA LEU A 245 7.09 -5.88 -9.20
C LEU A 245 7.56 -7.12 -9.97
N ASP A 246 8.06 -8.11 -9.26
CA ASP A 246 8.54 -9.37 -9.86
C ASP A 246 7.54 -10.51 -9.61
N LEU A 247 6.82 -10.86 -10.66
CA LEU A 247 5.89 -11.98 -10.71
C LEU A 247 6.40 -13.12 -11.61
N SER A 248 7.69 -13.10 -11.98
CA SER A 248 8.29 -14.04 -12.94
C SER A 248 8.36 -15.50 -12.44
N ARG A 249 8.23 -15.72 -11.15
CA ARG A 249 8.24 -17.05 -10.52
C ARG A 249 6.85 -17.52 -10.08
N GLN A 250 5.83 -16.78 -10.51
CA GLN A 250 4.47 -17.02 -10.06
C GLN A 250 3.72 -18.01 -10.93
N SER A 251 2.57 -18.37 -10.40
CA SER A 251 1.66 -19.31 -11.01
C SER A 251 1.14 -18.83 -12.37
N PRO A 252 1.02 -19.74 -13.34
CA PRO A 252 0.20 -19.48 -14.51
C PRO A 252 -1.29 -19.23 -14.17
N LYS A 253 -1.65 -19.26 -12.90
CA LYS A 253 -3.02 -19.10 -12.39
C LYS A 253 -3.39 -17.70 -12.00
N LEU A 254 -2.48 -16.73 -12.12
CA LEU A 254 -2.79 -15.34 -11.80
C LEU A 254 -3.93 -14.83 -12.70
N GLN A 255 -5.00 -14.32 -12.09
CA GLN A 255 -6.21 -13.87 -12.77
C GLN A 255 -6.36 -12.35 -12.73
N ALA A 256 -5.91 -11.73 -11.65
CA ALA A 256 -6.00 -10.29 -11.46
C ALA A 256 -4.70 -9.70 -10.92
N LEU A 257 -4.22 -8.64 -11.56
CA LEU A 257 -3.18 -7.76 -11.07
C LEU A 257 -3.70 -6.34 -11.07
N VAL A 258 -3.80 -5.73 -9.89
CA VAL A 258 -4.13 -4.33 -9.71
C VAL A 258 -2.98 -3.68 -8.94
N ALA A 259 -2.25 -2.78 -9.60
CA ALA A 259 -1.11 -2.09 -9.00
C ALA A 259 -1.02 -0.63 -9.49
N ASN A 260 -2.19 0.00 -9.64
CA ASN A 260 -2.30 1.42 -9.96
C ASN A 260 -1.64 2.30 -8.90
N ASP A 261 -1.40 3.56 -9.21
CA ASP A 261 -0.98 4.55 -8.22
C ASP A 261 0.26 4.11 -7.42
N ASN A 262 1.27 3.61 -8.16
CA ASN A 262 2.57 3.26 -7.62
C ASN A 262 3.68 4.08 -8.31
N LYS A 263 4.93 3.63 -8.22
CA LYS A 263 6.10 4.20 -8.88
C LYS A 263 6.76 3.17 -9.78
N LEU A 264 6.01 2.16 -10.25
CA LEU A 264 6.54 1.03 -10.99
C LEU A 264 7.22 1.49 -12.29
N GLY A 265 8.51 1.20 -12.40
CA GLY A 265 9.28 1.32 -13.64
C GLY A 265 9.49 -0.05 -14.33
N LEU A 266 9.14 -1.15 -13.65
CA LEU A 266 9.29 -2.50 -14.18
C LEU A 266 8.27 -3.44 -13.54
N VAL A 267 7.58 -4.22 -14.38
CA VAL A 267 6.76 -5.37 -13.96
C VAL A 267 7.29 -6.61 -14.66
N LYS A 268 7.90 -7.53 -13.91
CA LYS A 268 8.36 -8.82 -14.43
C LYS A 268 7.24 -9.86 -14.31
N TRP A 269 7.03 -10.59 -15.39
CA TRP A 269 5.99 -11.60 -15.51
C TRP A 269 6.59 -12.92 -16.02
N ASP A 270 6.02 -14.06 -15.72
CA ASP A 270 6.55 -15.34 -16.22
C ASP A 270 6.38 -15.46 -17.74
N LYS A 271 7.52 -15.69 -18.44
CA LYS A 271 7.56 -15.83 -19.91
C LYS A 271 6.93 -17.10 -20.43
N THR A 272 6.90 -18.15 -19.62
CA THR A 272 6.54 -19.50 -20.05
C THR A 272 5.08 -19.80 -19.78
N SER A 273 4.41 -18.99 -18.93
CA SER A 273 3.06 -19.26 -18.56
C SER A 273 2.08 -18.81 -19.62
N LYS A 274 1.18 -19.69 -19.97
CA LYS A 274 -0.09 -19.33 -20.57
C LYS A 274 -0.85 -18.55 -19.49
N SER A 275 -0.55 -17.27 -19.33
CA SER A 275 -1.20 -16.44 -18.32
C SER A 275 -2.71 -16.58 -18.42
N THR A 276 -3.34 -16.79 -17.29
CA THR A 276 -4.80 -16.78 -17.16
C THR A 276 -5.31 -15.42 -16.68
N ALA A 277 -4.44 -14.40 -16.68
CA ALA A 277 -4.78 -13.06 -16.26
C ALA A 277 -5.97 -12.53 -17.10
N LYS A 278 -6.98 -12.06 -16.42
CA LYS A 278 -8.17 -11.47 -16.99
C LYS A 278 -8.17 -9.96 -16.84
N TYR A 279 -7.57 -9.48 -15.75
CA TYR A 279 -7.54 -8.06 -15.37
C TYR A 279 -6.11 -7.65 -15.03
N VAL A 280 -5.62 -6.58 -15.68
CA VAL A 280 -4.29 -6.00 -15.44
C VAL A 280 -4.41 -4.49 -15.42
N TYR A 281 -4.44 -3.90 -14.23
CA TYR A 281 -4.56 -2.47 -14.03
C TYR A 281 -3.27 -1.91 -13.46
N LEU A 282 -2.58 -1.07 -14.24
CA LEU A 282 -1.24 -0.52 -13.96
C LEU A 282 -1.15 0.99 -14.21
N GLN A 283 -2.27 1.68 -14.31
CA GLN A 283 -2.30 3.12 -14.57
C GLN A 283 -1.60 3.91 -13.46
N ARG A 284 -1.18 5.13 -13.78
CA ARG A 284 -0.50 6.06 -12.87
C ARG A 284 0.75 5.49 -12.21
N ASN A 285 1.58 4.85 -13.06
CA ASN A 285 2.92 4.35 -12.72
C ASN A 285 3.99 5.10 -13.54
N ALA A 286 5.17 4.51 -13.70
CA ALA A 286 6.27 5.00 -14.53
C ALA A 286 6.73 3.92 -15.53
N LEU A 287 5.78 3.10 -16.01
CA LEU A 287 6.05 1.99 -16.92
C LEU A 287 6.24 2.49 -18.35
N PHE A 288 7.12 1.81 -19.08
CA PHE A 288 7.38 2.00 -20.50
C PHE A 288 7.06 0.72 -21.28
N PRO A 289 6.93 0.79 -22.61
CA PRO A 289 6.60 -0.40 -23.40
C PRO A 289 7.48 -1.62 -23.14
N ASN A 290 8.77 -1.40 -22.91
CA ASN A 290 9.75 -2.47 -22.64
C ASN A 290 9.72 -3.01 -21.20
N SER A 291 9.05 -2.32 -20.29
CA SER A 291 8.96 -2.69 -18.87
C SER A 291 7.60 -3.27 -18.46
N MET A 292 6.70 -3.41 -19.44
CA MET A 292 5.33 -3.87 -19.21
C MET A 292 5.13 -5.34 -19.58
N PRO A 293 4.22 -6.07 -18.92
CA PRO A 293 3.83 -7.40 -19.33
C PRO A 293 3.08 -7.37 -20.67
N SER A 294 3.12 -8.47 -21.43
CA SER A 294 2.26 -8.60 -22.60
C SER A 294 0.78 -8.60 -22.19
N LEU A 295 -0.02 -7.82 -22.89
CA LEU A 295 -1.48 -7.74 -22.69
C LEU A 295 -2.26 -8.61 -23.67
N ILE A 296 -1.56 -9.43 -24.47
CA ILE A 296 -2.19 -10.35 -25.42
C ILE A 296 -1.66 -11.75 -25.13
N TYR A 297 -2.53 -12.65 -24.70
CA TYR A 297 -2.20 -14.04 -24.45
C TYR A 297 -3.14 -14.97 -25.21
N GLY A 298 -2.57 -15.92 -25.94
CA GLY A 298 -3.37 -16.91 -26.70
C GLY A 298 -4.33 -16.31 -27.72
N GLY A 299 -4.03 -15.10 -28.20
CA GLY A 299 -4.91 -14.38 -29.14
C GLY A 299 -6.09 -13.65 -28.50
N GLN A 300 -6.21 -13.65 -27.19
CA GLN A 300 -7.24 -12.88 -26.48
C GLN A 300 -6.62 -11.65 -25.80
N ALA A 301 -7.26 -10.51 -25.94
CA ALA A 301 -6.92 -9.31 -25.21
C ALA A 301 -7.31 -9.47 -23.73
N ILE A 302 -6.44 -9.00 -22.84
CA ILE A 302 -6.70 -8.88 -21.40
C ILE A 302 -7.48 -7.57 -21.19
N ASP A 303 -8.41 -7.56 -20.26
CA ASP A 303 -8.97 -6.31 -19.74
C ASP A 303 -7.86 -5.58 -18.98
N ALA A 304 -7.29 -4.57 -19.62
CA ALA A 304 -6.12 -3.88 -19.10
C ALA A 304 -6.31 -2.37 -19.16
N ASN A 305 -5.90 -1.71 -18.06
CA ASN A 305 -5.73 -0.27 -18.01
C ASN A 305 -4.30 0.08 -17.62
N ILE A 306 -3.58 0.68 -18.58
CA ILE A 306 -2.17 1.09 -18.44
C ILE A 306 -2.01 2.59 -18.61
N GLY A 307 -3.10 3.34 -18.64
CA GLY A 307 -3.11 4.79 -18.90
C GLY A 307 -2.40 5.63 -17.83
N GLU A 308 -2.24 6.91 -18.12
CA GLU A 308 -1.71 7.91 -17.19
C GLU A 308 -0.33 7.56 -16.61
N GLN A 309 0.57 6.98 -17.42
CA GLN A 309 1.93 6.70 -16.98
C GLN A 309 2.68 8.03 -16.73
N ARG A 310 3.53 8.05 -15.70
CA ARG A 310 4.39 9.21 -15.44
C ARG A 310 5.35 9.43 -16.60
N PRO A 311 5.68 10.69 -16.91
CA PRO A 311 6.64 10.98 -17.96
C PRO A 311 8.00 10.28 -17.72
N TYR A 312 8.56 9.74 -18.78
CA TYR A 312 9.89 9.12 -18.78
C TYR A 312 10.94 10.16 -18.38
N GLN A 313 11.79 9.80 -17.44
CA GLN A 313 12.89 10.65 -17.01
C GLN A 313 14.07 10.49 -17.96
N LEU A 314 14.53 11.61 -18.51
CA LEU A 314 15.78 11.65 -19.28
C LEU A 314 16.94 11.89 -18.31
N ASP A 315 18.11 11.31 -18.63
CA ASP A 315 19.34 11.50 -17.85
C ASP A 315 19.73 12.97 -17.76
N ASN A 316 19.51 13.71 -18.85
CA ASN A 316 19.73 15.15 -18.91
C ASN A 316 18.51 15.87 -19.47
N ARG A 317 18.07 16.91 -18.80
CA ARG A 317 17.04 17.84 -19.31
C ARG A 317 17.57 18.95 -20.20
N VAL A 318 18.86 19.04 -20.33
CA VAL A 318 19.55 19.95 -21.22
C VAL A 318 20.50 19.14 -22.10
N VAL A 319 20.27 19.17 -23.40
CA VAL A 319 21.10 18.52 -24.43
C VAL A 319 21.87 19.62 -25.15
N GLU A 320 23.18 19.50 -25.24
CA GLU A 320 23.99 20.47 -26.00
C GLU A 320 23.63 20.49 -27.49
N ILE A 321 23.84 21.63 -28.16
CA ILE A 321 23.70 21.74 -29.61
C ILE A 321 24.68 20.77 -30.25
N GLY A 322 24.21 19.90 -31.15
CA GLY A 322 24.99 18.81 -31.74
C GLY A 322 25.09 17.57 -30.84
N GLY A 323 24.65 17.65 -29.59
CA GLY A 323 24.50 16.52 -28.69
C GLY A 323 23.32 15.61 -29.06
N SER A 324 23.29 14.42 -28.48
CA SER A 324 22.25 13.43 -28.80
C SER A 324 21.58 12.85 -27.56
N VAL A 325 20.32 12.43 -27.74
CA VAL A 325 19.57 11.62 -26.79
C VAL A 325 19.43 10.22 -27.36
N ASP A 326 19.87 9.22 -26.62
CA ASP A 326 19.76 7.81 -27.00
C ASP A 326 18.60 7.14 -26.25
N LEU A 327 17.57 6.76 -26.98
CA LEU A 327 16.40 6.03 -26.46
C LEU A 327 16.48 4.52 -26.81
N SER A 328 17.63 4.01 -27.23
CA SER A 328 17.80 2.59 -27.60
C SER A 328 17.51 1.63 -26.43
N SER A 329 17.63 2.09 -25.19
CA SER A 329 17.26 1.34 -24.00
C SER A 329 15.77 1.02 -23.95
N LEU A 330 14.89 1.84 -24.56
CA LEU A 330 13.45 1.61 -24.63
C LEU A 330 13.05 0.44 -25.52
N VAL A 331 13.95 0.02 -26.43
CA VAL A 331 13.72 -1.03 -27.44
C VAL A 331 14.36 -2.35 -27.06
N LYS A 332 15.32 -2.32 -26.14
CA LYS A 332 15.88 -3.56 -25.60
C LYS A 332 14.71 -4.38 -25.10
N THR A 333 14.51 -5.52 -25.75
CA THR A 333 13.45 -6.47 -25.41
C THR A 333 13.25 -6.46 -23.90
N ASN A 334 12.03 -6.11 -23.48
CA ASN A 334 11.65 -6.40 -22.12
C ASN A 334 12.12 -7.84 -21.89
N GLY A 335 12.62 -8.18 -20.74
CA GLY A 335 13.06 -9.53 -20.45
C GLY A 335 12.07 -10.64 -20.86
N TRP A 336 10.97 -10.36 -21.56
CA TRP A 336 9.84 -11.16 -22.02
C TRP A 336 9.94 -11.67 -23.45
N GLY A 337 10.98 -11.25 -24.23
CA GLY A 337 11.14 -11.67 -25.63
C GLY A 337 10.11 -11.06 -26.59
N ILE A 338 9.32 -10.08 -26.14
CA ILE A 338 8.39 -9.35 -27.00
C ILE A 338 9.18 -8.24 -27.67
N SER A 339 9.21 -8.24 -28.98
CA SER A 339 9.75 -7.13 -29.76
C SER A 339 8.78 -5.95 -29.61
N VAL A 340 9.13 -5.00 -28.79
CA VAL A 340 8.45 -3.72 -28.74
C VAL A 340 9.10 -2.86 -29.82
N ASN A 341 8.41 -2.63 -30.93
CA ASN A 341 8.86 -1.71 -31.96
C ASN A 341 8.20 -0.35 -31.69
N PRO A 342 8.81 0.50 -30.84
CA PRO A 342 8.24 1.79 -30.59
C PRO A 342 8.42 2.71 -31.78
N THR A 343 7.43 3.55 -32.02
CA THR A 343 7.58 4.73 -32.86
C THR A 343 7.80 5.92 -31.92
N VAL A 344 8.85 6.68 -32.17
CA VAL A 344 9.19 7.86 -31.36
C VAL A 344 9.04 9.11 -32.20
N SER A 345 8.31 10.07 -31.72
CA SER A 345 8.21 11.43 -32.27
C SER A 345 8.70 12.45 -31.22
N ILE A 346 9.07 13.63 -31.67
CA ILE A 346 9.45 14.75 -30.82
C ILE A 346 8.42 15.84 -31.01
N VAL A 347 7.92 16.35 -29.91
CA VAL A 347 6.88 17.39 -29.89
C VAL A 347 7.40 18.60 -29.13
N ASP A 348 7.15 19.79 -29.62
CA ASP A 348 7.51 21.04 -28.96
C ASP A 348 6.44 21.51 -27.94
N SER A 349 6.69 22.67 -27.32
CA SER A 349 5.78 23.25 -26.34
C SER A 349 4.45 23.73 -26.92
N GLU A 350 4.36 23.87 -28.26
CA GLU A 350 3.15 24.28 -28.97
C GLU A 350 2.35 23.06 -29.49
N GLY A 351 2.84 21.84 -29.23
CA GLY A 351 2.24 20.60 -29.70
C GLY A 351 2.57 20.26 -31.15
N GLN A 352 3.58 20.90 -31.74
CA GLN A 352 4.00 20.62 -33.12
C GLN A 352 5.02 19.47 -33.13
N THR A 353 4.79 18.50 -33.99
CA THR A 353 5.73 17.40 -34.20
C THR A 353 6.90 17.85 -35.08
N LEU A 354 8.11 17.67 -34.59
CA LEU A 354 9.35 17.98 -35.32
C LEU A 354 9.60 16.99 -36.44
N THR A 355 10.21 17.46 -37.53
CA THR A 355 10.47 16.69 -38.73
C THR A 355 11.89 16.11 -38.77
N PRO A 356 12.04 14.77 -38.94
CA PRO A 356 13.36 14.16 -39.09
C PRO A 356 14.08 14.71 -40.34
N GLY A 357 15.39 14.93 -40.21
CA GLY A 357 16.23 15.47 -41.28
C GLY A 357 16.24 16.99 -41.36
N THR A 358 15.19 17.66 -40.92
CA THR A 358 15.09 19.11 -40.84
C THR A 358 15.39 19.62 -39.44
N ASP A 359 14.63 19.16 -38.45
CA ASP A 359 14.69 19.66 -37.06
C ASP A 359 15.68 18.85 -36.20
N TYR A 360 15.90 17.60 -36.56
CA TYR A 360 16.83 16.70 -35.87
C TYR A 360 17.32 15.60 -36.81
N LYS A 361 18.47 14.98 -36.47
CA LYS A 361 18.99 13.82 -37.18
C LYS A 361 18.72 12.54 -36.39
N LEU A 362 18.44 11.46 -37.11
CA LEU A 362 18.21 10.13 -36.58
C LEU A 362 19.37 9.19 -36.91
N SER A 363 19.75 8.36 -35.95
CA SER A 363 20.72 7.28 -36.14
C SER A 363 20.35 6.09 -35.25
N ASN A 364 21.11 5.01 -35.30
CA ASN A 364 20.94 3.81 -34.47
C ASN A 364 19.48 3.29 -34.48
N SER A 365 19.04 2.86 -35.67
CA SER A 365 17.65 2.35 -35.86
C SER A 365 16.55 3.30 -35.46
N ASN A 366 16.75 4.58 -35.67
CA ASN A 366 15.81 5.68 -35.37
C ASN A 366 15.56 5.93 -33.88
N LEU A 367 16.55 5.72 -33.03
CA LEU A 367 16.43 5.90 -31.60
C LEU A 367 17.45 6.83 -30.96
N THR A 368 18.44 7.27 -31.75
CA THR A 368 19.37 8.33 -31.33
C THR A 368 19.06 9.61 -32.09
N PHE A 369 18.71 10.66 -31.36
CA PHE A 369 18.24 11.95 -31.85
C PHE A 369 19.30 13.00 -31.61
N THR A 370 19.80 13.64 -32.68
CA THR A 370 20.81 14.69 -32.61
C THR A 370 20.21 16.01 -33.07
N PHE A 371 20.34 17.06 -32.26
CA PHE A 371 19.72 18.36 -32.47
C PHE A 371 20.75 19.37 -32.97
N PRO A 372 20.60 19.93 -34.19
CA PRO A 372 21.55 20.88 -34.75
C PRO A 372 21.40 22.31 -34.21
N GLU A 373 20.27 22.65 -33.63
CA GLU A 373 19.91 24.00 -33.22
C GLU A 373 19.32 24.05 -31.82
N LEU A 374 19.32 25.28 -31.23
CA LEU A 374 18.69 25.56 -29.97
C LEU A 374 17.18 25.36 -30.07
N ARG A 375 16.64 24.53 -29.14
CA ARG A 375 15.21 24.22 -29.02
C ARG A 375 14.81 24.16 -27.56
N LYS A 376 13.55 24.48 -27.28
CA LYS A 376 13.02 24.50 -25.92
C LYS A 376 11.71 23.77 -25.80
N GLY A 377 11.45 23.28 -24.59
CA GLY A 377 10.17 22.67 -24.24
C GLY A 377 9.86 21.42 -25.05
N LEU A 378 10.89 20.71 -25.53
CA LEU A 378 10.70 19.47 -26.27
C LEU A 378 10.36 18.33 -25.34
N HIS A 379 9.57 17.39 -25.82
CA HIS A 379 9.39 16.08 -25.20
C HIS A 379 9.30 15.00 -26.27
N PHE A 380 9.66 13.77 -25.89
CA PHE A 380 9.46 12.61 -26.72
C PHE A 380 8.07 12.04 -26.48
N GLU A 381 7.39 11.67 -27.55
CA GLU A 381 6.21 10.81 -27.54
C GLU A 381 6.57 9.44 -28.11
N VAL A 382 6.22 8.42 -27.37
CA VAL A 382 6.50 7.03 -27.71
C VAL A 382 5.18 6.28 -27.86
N THR A 383 5.00 5.63 -29.00
CA THR A 383 3.87 4.73 -29.23
C THR A 383 4.39 3.32 -29.56
N SER A 384 3.58 2.31 -29.37
CA SER A 384 3.92 0.94 -29.73
C SER A 384 2.70 0.19 -30.25
N ARG A 385 2.89 -0.61 -31.29
CA ARG A 385 1.81 -1.46 -31.85
C ARG A 385 1.26 -2.46 -30.83
N SER A 386 2.06 -2.85 -29.85
CA SER A 386 1.63 -3.76 -28.78
C SER A 386 0.66 -3.10 -27.78
N TYR A 387 0.58 -1.77 -27.81
CA TYR A 387 -0.21 -0.96 -26.89
C TYR A 387 -0.81 0.24 -27.66
N ALA A 388 -1.53 -0.04 -28.74
CA ALA A 388 -1.93 0.95 -29.75
C ALA A 388 -2.74 2.14 -29.20
N ASP A 389 -3.39 1.97 -28.07
CA ASP A 389 -4.26 2.99 -27.48
C ASP A 389 -3.53 3.86 -26.42
N HIS A 390 -2.19 3.75 -26.32
CA HIS A 390 -1.44 4.50 -25.33
C HIS A 390 -0.20 5.18 -25.92
N THR A 391 -0.03 6.45 -25.58
CA THR A 391 1.17 7.26 -25.88
C THR A 391 1.90 7.59 -24.60
N TRP A 392 3.17 7.24 -24.53
CA TRP A 392 4.07 7.62 -23.43
C TRP A 392 4.76 8.93 -23.75
N GLN A 393 4.95 9.77 -22.75
CA GLN A 393 5.67 11.02 -22.89
C GLN A 393 6.92 11.03 -22.02
N SER A 394 7.98 11.71 -22.48
CA SER A 394 9.12 12.03 -21.64
C SER A 394 8.84 13.29 -20.80
N VAL A 395 9.69 13.54 -19.79
CA VAL A 395 9.82 14.89 -19.24
C VAL A 395 10.28 15.85 -20.33
N THR A 396 9.96 17.13 -20.16
CA THR A 396 10.43 18.20 -21.04
C THR A 396 11.95 18.34 -20.96
N PHE A 397 12.59 18.55 -22.10
CA PHE A 397 14.01 18.86 -22.19
C PHE A 397 14.25 20.05 -23.12
N ASN A 398 15.45 20.57 -23.07
CA ASN A 398 15.86 21.68 -23.91
C ASN A 398 17.15 21.33 -24.64
N VAL A 399 17.36 21.92 -25.82
CA VAL A 399 18.60 21.82 -26.58
C VAL A 399 19.32 23.17 -26.51
N GLY A 400 20.55 23.16 -26.00
CA GLY A 400 21.36 24.39 -25.83
C GLY A 400 22.36 24.23 -24.69
N THR A 401 23.14 25.26 -24.39
CA THR A 401 23.98 25.26 -23.19
C THR A 401 23.14 25.61 -21.97
N THR A 402 23.52 25.09 -20.81
CA THR A 402 22.85 25.39 -19.54
C THR A 402 22.79 26.90 -19.26
N GLU A 403 23.85 27.62 -19.63
CA GLU A 403 23.91 29.09 -19.51
C GLU A 403 22.96 29.78 -20.49
N ALA A 404 22.88 29.33 -21.74
CA ALA A 404 22.00 29.94 -22.76
C ALA A 404 20.52 29.67 -22.43
N ILE A 405 20.19 28.51 -21.88
CA ILE A 405 18.83 28.14 -21.48
C ILE A 405 18.42 28.90 -20.22
N GLY A 406 19.27 28.92 -19.19
CA GLY A 406 19.03 29.67 -17.97
C GLY A 406 18.89 31.17 -18.20
N SER A 407 19.67 31.73 -19.13
CA SER A 407 19.57 33.18 -19.50
C SER A 407 18.25 33.51 -20.19
N VAL A 408 17.69 32.60 -21.00
CA VAL A 408 16.42 32.86 -21.71
C VAL A 408 15.20 32.62 -20.81
N GLU A 409 15.23 31.62 -19.92
CA GLU A 409 14.18 31.45 -18.91
C GLU A 409 14.14 32.62 -17.91
N ALA A 410 15.32 33.09 -17.49
CA ALA A 410 15.43 34.25 -16.64
C ALA A 410 15.00 35.56 -17.37
N ALA A 411 15.27 35.65 -18.67
CA ALA A 411 14.82 36.80 -19.47
C ALA A 411 13.31 36.83 -19.67
N GLN A 412 12.64 35.69 -19.81
CA GLN A 412 11.17 35.60 -19.87
C GLN A 412 10.49 35.87 -18.52
N ALA A 413 11.17 35.59 -17.42
CA ALA A 413 10.66 35.87 -16.08
C ALA A 413 10.81 37.32 -15.64
N LEU A 414 11.62 38.12 -16.33
CA LEU A 414 11.95 39.47 -15.97
C LEU A 414 11.44 40.49 -17.02
N GLN A 415 10.71 41.50 -16.56
CA GLN A 415 10.40 42.66 -17.34
C GLN A 415 11.38 43.78 -16.94
N LEU A 416 12.15 44.27 -17.91
CA LEU A 416 13.17 45.29 -17.70
C LEU A 416 12.70 46.67 -18.21
N THR A 417 12.64 47.64 -17.33
CA THR A 417 12.22 49.01 -17.64
C THR A 417 13.38 49.95 -17.35
N PRO A 418 14.22 50.25 -18.34
CA PRO A 418 15.31 51.23 -18.18
C PRO A 418 14.79 52.66 -18.19
N ALA A 419 15.36 53.49 -17.31
CA ALA A 419 15.10 54.92 -17.23
C ALA A 419 16.43 55.66 -16.99
N ARG A 420 16.38 57.00 -16.96
CA ARG A 420 17.60 57.81 -16.74
C ARG A 420 18.18 57.53 -15.35
N GLY A 421 19.40 57.00 -15.32
CA GLY A 421 20.12 56.66 -14.08
C GLY A 421 19.54 55.52 -13.26
N ARG A 422 18.61 54.71 -13.80
CA ARG A 422 17.99 53.57 -13.07
C ARG A 422 17.46 52.48 -14.00
N LEU A 423 17.38 51.30 -13.46
CA LEU A 423 16.74 50.13 -14.07
C LEU A 423 15.72 49.53 -13.09
N THR A 424 14.48 49.44 -13.50
CA THR A 424 13.46 48.70 -12.76
C THR A 424 13.31 47.32 -13.38
N VAL A 425 13.39 46.30 -12.52
CA VAL A 425 13.25 44.89 -12.87
C VAL A 425 12.01 44.38 -12.18
N HIS A 426 11.09 43.81 -12.92
CA HIS A 426 9.91 43.10 -12.38
C HIS A 426 10.03 41.61 -12.65
N ALA A 427 9.90 40.80 -11.60
CA ALA A 427 9.97 39.36 -11.66
C ALA A 427 8.55 38.74 -11.63
N ALA A 428 8.13 38.11 -12.72
CA ALA A 428 6.84 37.41 -12.78
C ALA A 428 6.83 36.10 -11.94
N GLN A 429 8.00 35.52 -11.70
CA GLN A 429 8.22 34.32 -10.91
C GLN A 429 9.44 34.50 -10.01
N PRO A 430 9.63 33.69 -8.95
CA PRO A 430 10.83 33.73 -8.12
C PRO A 430 12.08 33.55 -8.99
N VAL A 431 13.02 34.52 -8.95
CA VAL A 431 14.22 34.49 -9.79
C VAL A 431 15.40 35.12 -9.09
N ARG A 432 16.60 34.59 -9.30
CA ARG A 432 17.83 35.26 -8.87
C ARG A 432 18.19 36.36 -9.88
N LEU A 433 18.08 37.60 -9.45
CA LEU A 433 18.46 38.74 -10.24
C LEU A 433 19.98 38.92 -10.20
N ARG A 434 20.63 38.91 -11.36
CA ARG A 434 22.06 39.21 -11.49
C ARG A 434 22.27 40.26 -12.54
N VAL A 435 22.86 41.41 -12.15
CA VAL A 435 23.13 42.54 -13.01
C VAL A 435 24.63 42.76 -13.07
N VAL A 436 25.18 42.78 -14.29
CA VAL A 436 26.61 42.95 -14.54
C VAL A 436 26.81 44.11 -15.50
N SER A 437 27.76 44.99 -15.25
CA SER A 437 28.14 46.07 -16.19
C SER A 437 28.84 45.54 -17.44
N ALA A 438 28.95 46.36 -18.49
CA ALA A 438 29.70 46.01 -19.69
C ALA A 438 31.19 45.69 -19.43
N ALA A 439 31.75 46.16 -18.31
CA ALA A 439 33.12 45.84 -17.86
C ALA A 439 33.22 44.58 -17.02
N GLY A 440 32.11 43.79 -16.88
CA GLY A 440 32.07 42.55 -16.07
C GLY A 440 31.90 42.77 -14.56
N ILE A 441 31.66 44.02 -14.11
CA ILE A 441 31.49 44.34 -12.70
C ILE A 441 30.07 43.96 -12.26
N LEU A 442 29.95 43.16 -11.20
CA LEU A 442 28.67 42.76 -10.61
C LEU A 442 28.03 43.94 -9.88
N MET A 443 26.84 44.37 -10.32
CA MET A 443 26.09 45.51 -9.80
C MET A 443 24.95 45.09 -8.85
N ALA A 444 24.39 43.91 -9.03
CA ALA A 444 23.39 43.32 -8.15
C ALA A 444 23.41 41.79 -8.29
N ASP A 445 23.20 41.10 -7.16
CA ASP A 445 22.99 39.65 -7.10
C ASP A 445 22.08 39.37 -5.90
N GLU A 446 20.79 39.24 -6.15
CA GLU A 446 19.78 39.09 -5.12
C GLU A 446 18.62 38.16 -5.58
N GLN A 447 17.91 37.55 -4.64
CA GLN A 447 16.72 36.78 -4.93
C GLN A 447 15.50 37.70 -4.99
N LEU A 448 14.71 37.60 -6.05
CA LEU A 448 13.41 38.25 -6.18
C LEU A 448 12.29 37.20 -6.04
N GLU A 449 11.29 37.54 -5.26
CA GLU A 449 10.07 36.74 -5.15
C GLU A 449 9.13 36.97 -6.35
N ALA A 450 8.15 36.09 -6.52
CA ALA A 450 7.13 36.25 -7.56
C ALA A 450 6.40 37.59 -7.43
N ASN A 451 6.22 38.27 -8.57
CA ASN A 451 5.60 39.58 -8.68
C ASN A 451 6.34 40.70 -7.93
N ALA A 452 7.59 40.48 -7.53
CA ALA A 452 8.42 41.51 -6.92
C ALA A 452 8.99 42.48 -7.98
N SER A 453 9.14 43.75 -7.61
CA SER A 453 9.81 44.74 -8.42
C SER A 453 11.01 45.32 -7.67
N ARG A 454 12.14 45.45 -8.36
CA ARG A 454 13.39 46.02 -7.83
C ARG A 454 13.86 47.13 -8.71
N THR A 455 14.11 48.30 -8.14
CA THR A 455 14.72 49.42 -8.86
C THR A 455 16.16 49.61 -8.41
N LEU A 456 17.07 49.54 -9.36
CA LEU A 456 18.51 49.71 -9.18
C LEU A 456 18.91 51.10 -9.71
N ALA A 457 19.64 51.83 -8.90
CA ALA A 457 20.31 53.06 -9.34
C ALA A 457 21.59 52.65 -10.11
N LEU A 458 21.61 52.86 -11.41
CA LEU A 458 22.74 52.47 -12.27
C LEU A 458 23.19 53.68 -13.10
N PRO A 459 24.50 53.97 -13.16
CA PRO A 459 25.03 54.99 -14.08
C PRO A 459 24.62 54.73 -15.52
N THR A 460 24.65 55.79 -16.36
CA THR A 460 24.45 55.64 -17.81
C THR A 460 25.41 54.60 -18.36
N GLY A 461 24.91 53.59 -19.03
CA GLY A 461 25.74 52.47 -19.53
C GLY A 461 24.95 51.31 -20.05
N VAL A 462 25.66 50.27 -20.49
CA VAL A 462 25.09 48.99 -20.89
C VAL A 462 25.32 47.95 -19.79
N TYR A 463 24.28 47.24 -19.47
CA TYR A 463 24.28 46.20 -18.44
C TYR A 463 23.76 44.89 -19.02
N VAL A 464 24.15 43.79 -18.40
CA VAL A 464 23.61 42.45 -18.67
C VAL A 464 22.84 42.01 -17.44
N VAL A 465 21.54 41.82 -17.61
CA VAL A 465 20.61 41.35 -16.55
C VAL A 465 20.19 39.93 -16.88
N ASN A 466 20.66 38.97 -16.12
CA ASN A 466 20.40 37.53 -16.37
C ASN A 466 20.59 37.14 -17.85
N GLY A 467 21.67 37.60 -18.48
CA GLY A 467 21.98 37.38 -19.90
C GLY A 467 21.35 38.37 -20.91
N GLN A 468 20.39 39.18 -20.50
CA GLN A 468 19.71 40.17 -21.37
C GLN A 468 20.42 41.53 -21.32
N LYS A 469 20.80 42.08 -22.48
CA LYS A 469 21.41 43.42 -22.57
C LYS A 469 20.37 44.52 -22.40
N VAL A 470 20.64 45.47 -21.54
CA VAL A 470 19.80 46.64 -21.31
C VAL A 470 20.67 47.91 -21.27
N ALA A 471 20.21 48.97 -21.89
CA ALA A 471 20.89 50.29 -21.85
C ALA A 471 20.15 51.20 -20.86
N VAL A 472 20.88 51.71 -19.86
CA VAL A 472 20.42 52.72 -18.92
C VAL A 472 20.94 54.08 -19.42
N LYS A 473 20.02 55.02 -19.65
CA LYS A 473 20.32 56.36 -20.17
C LYS A 473 20.60 57.36 -19.07
#